data_79947e32e72307d173581d723d97f70b
#
_entry.id   79947e32e72307d173581d723d97f70b
#
_cell.length_a   1.000
_cell.length_b   1.000
_cell.length_c   1.000
_cell.angle_alpha   90.00
_cell.angle_beta   90.00
_cell.angle_gamma   90.00
#
_symmetry.space_group_name_H-M   'P 1'
#
loop_
_entity.id
_entity.type
_entity.pdbx_description
1 polymer ?
#
loop_
_entity_poly.entity_id
_entity_poly.type
_entity_poly.pdbx_seq_one_letter_code
_entity_poly.pdbx_strand_id
1 'polypeptide(L)'
;MATFKDRDVFEFCEKLFEKLKKQDNGYFPHRHDKQVFDKAVEHFSISVDEVDRIYDSYTKLAAKAEMMKINRLPKAKRKAAMMRKLQDIVLHNKDLPFYKIEGEPSEPIIPATDIIEEEFKDSIAEIAQSGWTIPLTIDIERLDELRACSSNHTDIDAFFSTFYSDDELDDLYDTIYNSIDNLGQKKRFEECYIIFKQGLYSSCLTTLTTILEGAISTFGDDPKDVRIMRICNFHAEEERNNGNKIKSLCWQSMYEYTKLLFEKSDFSKAEPDEANRHWLVHGRTSQIGDKLDCIRLINALATLSNLK
;
A
#
# COMPACT_ATOMS: atom_id res chain seq x y z
N MET A 1 -36.71 -34.26 4.09
CA MET A 1 -35.62 -33.36 3.70
C MET A 1 -34.53 -33.47 4.75
N ALA A 2 -33.32 -33.86 4.40
CA ALA A 2 -32.20 -33.91 5.31
C ALA A 2 -31.81 -32.46 5.66
N THR A 3 -31.81 -32.11 6.92
CA THR A 3 -31.34 -30.79 7.40
C THR A 3 -29.81 -30.83 7.40
N PHE A 4 -29.19 -30.14 6.47
CA PHE A 4 -27.73 -29.90 6.46
C PHE A 4 -27.42 -28.55 7.16
N LYS A 5 -26.20 -28.42 7.64
CA LYS A 5 -25.72 -27.16 8.19
C LYS A 5 -24.85 -26.45 7.12
N ASP A 6 -24.84 -25.13 7.12
CA ASP A 6 -23.98 -24.33 6.23
C ASP A 6 -22.52 -24.80 6.27
N ARG A 7 -22.06 -25.24 7.42
CA ARG A 7 -20.73 -25.82 7.59
C ARG A 7 -20.51 -27.09 6.75
N ASP A 8 -21.53 -27.94 6.60
CA ASP A 8 -21.43 -29.19 5.85
C ASP A 8 -21.23 -28.90 4.35
N VAL A 9 -21.90 -27.83 3.85
CA VAL A 9 -21.76 -27.33 2.48
C VAL A 9 -20.32 -26.83 2.25
N PHE A 10 -19.80 -26.01 3.16
CA PHE A 10 -18.46 -25.48 3.08
C PHE A 10 -17.39 -26.60 3.08
N GLU A 11 -17.48 -27.53 4.05
CA GLU A 11 -16.52 -28.66 4.14
C GLU A 11 -16.59 -29.58 2.92
N PHE A 12 -17.77 -29.74 2.32
CA PHE A 12 -17.93 -30.49 1.08
C PHE A 12 -17.23 -29.80 -0.09
N CYS A 13 -17.43 -28.49 -0.25
CA CYS A 13 -16.75 -27.71 -1.29
C CYS A 13 -15.22 -27.76 -1.13
N GLU A 14 -14.70 -27.54 0.09
CA GLU A 14 -13.27 -27.63 0.38
C GLU A 14 -12.66 -28.98 -0.03
N LYS A 15 -13.31 -30.09 0.32
CA LYS A 15 -12.83 -31.42 -0.06
C LYS A 15 -12.80 -31.62 -1.58
N LEU A 16 -13.77 -31.07 -2.30
CA LEU A 16 -13.80 -31.15 -3.74
C LEU A 16 -12.72 -30.25 -4.38
N PHE A 17 -12.53 -29.05 -3.89
CA PHE A 17 -11.44 -28.18 -4.33
C PHE A 17 -10.08 -28.83 -4.13
N GLU A 18 -9.81 -29.41 -2.97
CA GLU A 18 -8.56 -30.13 -2.69
C GLU A 18 -8.35 -31.33 -3.63
N LYS A 19 -9.43 -32.05 -3.96
CA LYS A 19 -9.38 -33.17 -4.89
C LYS A 19 -9.05 -32.71 -6.30
N LEU A 20 -9.73 -31.66 -6.79
CA LEU A 20 -9.52 -31.11 -8.14
C LEU A 20 -8.12 -30.49 -8.26
N LYS A 21 -7.66 -29.77 -7.23
CA LYS A 21 -6.31 -29.21 -7.14
C LYS A 21 -5.22 -30.26 -7.31
N LYS A 22 -5.40 -31.42 -6.66
CA LYS A 22 -4.46 -32.56 -6.79
C LYS A 22 -4.53 -33.23 -8.15
N GLN A 23 -5.71 -33.36 -8.73
CA GLN A 23 -5.89 -33.99 -10.03
C GLN A 23 -5.30 -33.15 -11.17
N ASP A 24 -5.45 -31.84 -11.10
CA ASP A 24 -5.06 -30.92 -12.16
C ASP A 24 -3.71 -30.24 -11.90
N ASN A 25 -3.02 -30.63 -10.81
CA ASN A 25 -1.76 -30.04 -10.39
C ASN A 25 -1.81 -28.50 -10.25
N GLY A 26 -2.95 -27.97 -9.80
CA GLY A 26 -3.17 -26.54 -9.59
C GLY A 26 -4.66 -26.20 -9.42
N TYR A 27 -4.93 -24.98 -8.99
CA TYR A 27 -6.29 -24.47 -8.84
C TYR A 27 -6.66 -23.60 -10.05
N PHE A 28 -7.79 -23.91 -10.69
CA PHE A 28 -8.32 -23.22 -11.87
C PHE A 28 -9.72 -22.67 -11.56
N PRO A 29 -9.86 -21.40 -11.08
CA PRO A 29 -11.13 -20.86 -10.60
C PRO A 29 -12.30 -21.10 -11.53
N HIS A 30 -12.24 -20.64 -12.79
CA HIS A 30 -13.35 -20.75 -13.74
C HIS A 30 -13.86 -22.17 -13.99
N ARG A 31 -13.00 -23.18 -13.85
CA ARG A 31 -13.36 -24.57 -14.04
C ARG A 31 -13.73 -25.25 -12.74
N HIS A 32 -12.91 -25.04 -11.70
CA HIS A 32 -13.09 -25.73 -10.43
C HIS A 32 -14.27 -25.17 -9.66
N ASP A 33 -14.46 -23.82 -9.61
CA ASP A 33 -15.56 -23.22 -8.90
C ASP A 33 -16.89 -23.71 -9.44
N LYS A 34 -17.06 -23.66 -10.77
CA LYS A 34 -18.26 -24.19 -11.41
C LYS A 34 -18.49 -25.66 -11.07
N GLN A 35 -17.48 -26.52 -11.22
CA GLN A 35 -17.58 -27.95 -10.96
C GLN A 35 -17.92 -28.26 -9.49
N VAL A 36 -17.33 -27.52 -8.56
CA VAL A 36 -17.55 -27.71 -7.12
C VAL A 36 -18.96 -27.24 -6.76
N PHE A 37 -19.36 -26.06 -7.23
CA PHE A 37 -20.66 -25.50 -6.91
C PHE A 37 -21.81 -26.31 -7.54
N ASP A 38 -21.69 -26.73 -8.80
CA ASP A 38 -22.68 -27.62 -9.43
C ASP A 38 -22.86 -28.91 -8.64
N LYS A 39 -21.79 -29.54 -8.16
CA LYS A 39 -21.87 -30.74 -7.32
C LYS A 39 -22.45 -30.48 -5.93
N ALA A 40 -22.16 -29.32 -5.34
CA ALA A 40 -22.75 -28.92 -4.07
C ALA A 40 -24.27 -28.68 -4.21
N VAL A 41 -24.71 -28.01 -5.28
CA VAL A 41 -26.11 -27.83 -5.64
C VAL A 41 -26.84 -29.18 -5.75
N GLU A 42 -26.26 -30.14 -6.48
CA GLU A 42 -26.83 -31.48 -6.65
C GLU A 42 -26.89 -32.25 -5.31
N HIS A 43 -25.82 -32.18 -4.51
CA HIS A 43 -25.71 -32.94 -3.25
C HIS A 43 -26.64 -32.42 -2.15
N PHE A 44 -26.76 -31.10 -2.01
CA PHE A 44 -27.53 -30.47 -0.96
C PHE A 44 -28.92 -29.98 -1.40
N SER A 45 -29.23 -30.04 -2.70
CA SER A 45 -30.50 -29.56 -3.29
C SER A 45 -30.78 -28.09 -2.96
N ILE A 46 -29.77 -27.23 -3.07
CA ILE A 46 -29.84 -25.77 -2.84
C ILE A 46 -29.44 -25.03 -4.12
N SER A 47 -29.68 -23.72 -4.19
CA SER A 47 -29.29 -22.91 -5.36
C SER A 47 -27.77 -22.64 -5.39
N VAL A 48 -27.25 -22.32 -6.59
CA VAL A 48 -25.84 -21.90 -6.76
C VAL A 48 -25.54 -20.66 -5.92
N ASP A 49 -26.45 -19.67 -5.92
CA ASP A 49 -26.32 -18.44 -5.12
C ASP A 49 -26.22 -18.72 -3.63
N GLU A 50 -26.90 -19.76 -3.17
CA GLU A 50 -26.85 -20.15 -1.76
C GLU A 50 -25.55 -20.88 -1.43
N VAL A 51 -25.03 -21.71 -2.32
CA VAL A 51 -23.70 -22.33 -2.19
C VAL A 51 -22.62 -21.24 -2.12
N ASP A 52 -22.67 -20.27 -3.04
CA ASP A 52 -21.71 -19.17 -3.13
C ASP A 52 -21.73 -18.31 -1.85
N ARG A 53 -22.93 -17.91 -1.40
CA ARG A 53 -23.11 -17.15 -0.16
C ARG A 53 -22.53 -17.88 1.06
N ILE A 54 -22.80 -19.19 1.16
CA ILE A 54 -22.29 -20.01 2.28
C ILE A 54 -20.78 -20.11 2.20
N TYR A 55 -20.24 -20.41 1.02
CA TYR A 55 -18.79 -20.59 0.81
C TYR A 55 -18.02 -19.31 1.10
N ASP A 56 -18.48 -18.16 0.56
CA ASP A 56 -17.88 -16.84 0.79
C ASP A 56 -17.91 -16.46 2.29
N SER A 57 -19.05 -16.69 2.96
CA SER A 57 -19.19 -16.41 4.39
C SER A 57 -18.19 -17.19 5.25
N TYR A 58 -18.03 -18.48 4.99
CA TYR A 58 -17.09 -19.33 5.74
C TYR A 58 -15.64 -19.05 5.40
N THR A 59 -15.33 -18.71 4.16
CA THR A 59 -14.00 -18.27 3.72
C THR A 59 -13.60 -16.97 4.45
N LYS A 60 -14.49 -16.00 4.54
CA LYS A 60 -14.27 -14.77 5.31
C LYS A 60 -14.07 -15.05 6.82
N LEU A 61 -14.85 -15.96 7.39
CA LEU A 61 -14.69 -16.38 8.78
C LEU A 61 -13.35 -17.08 9.03
N ALA A 62 -12.92 -17.96 8.13
CA ALA A 62 -11.62 -18.63 8.20
C ALA A 62 -10.46 -17.63 8.12
N ALA A 63 -10.51 -16.70 7.19
CA ALA A 63 -9.52 -15.63 7.04
C ALA A 63 -9.45 -14.76 8.32
N LYS A 64 -10.60 -14.36 8.87
CA LYS A 64 -10.68 -13.60 10.12
C LYS A 64 -10.10 -14.38 11.30
N ALA A 65 -10.39 -15.68 11.41
CA ALA A 65 -9.87 -16.53 12.46
C ALA A 65 -8.34 -16.67 12.38
N GLU A 66 -7.78 -16.76 11.18
CA GLU A 66 -6.33 -16.79 10.98
C GLU A 66 -5.67 -15.44 11.31
N MET A 67 -6.26 -14.32 10.90
CA MET A 67 -5.77 -13.00 11.29
C MET A 67 -5.80 -12.82 12.80
N MET A 68 -6.84 -13.31 13.50
CA MET A 68 -6.87 -13.32 14.97
C MET A 68 -5.75 -14.15 15.57
N LYS A 69 -5.35 -15.28 14.98
CA LYS A 69 -4.20 -16.07 15.42
C LYS A 69 -2.90 -15.30 15.27
N ILE A 70 -2.71 -14.65 14.13
CA ILE A 70 -1.52 -13.81 13.86
C ILE A 70 -1.47 -12.66 14.86
N ASN A 71 -2.59 -11.99 15.11
CA ASN A 71 -2.68 -10.86 16.04
C ASN A 71 -2.43 -11.25 17.52
N ARG A 72 -2.58 -12.52 17.87
CA ARG A 72 -2.23 -13.05 19.21
C ARG A 72 -0.73 -13.35 19.38
N LEU A 73 0.03 -13.36 18.30
CA LEU A 73 1.48 -13.56 18.37
C LEU A 73 2.15 -12.30 18.98
N PRO A 74 3.30 -12.46 19.64
CA PRO A 74 4.13 -11.30 20.01
C PRO A 74 4.46 -10.43 18.80
N LYS A 75 4.45 -9.08 18.97
CA LYS A 75 4.60 -8.09 17.88
C LYS A 75 5.76 -8.43 16.92
N ALA A 76 6.92 -8.86 17.46
CA ALA A 76 8.09 -9.26 16.66
C ALA A 76 7.85 -10.49 15.75
N LYS A 77 6.87 -11.34 16.05
CA LYS A 77 6.55 -12.55 15.28
C LYS A 77 5.41 -12.33 14.27
N ARG A 78 4.57 -11.29 14.46
CA ARG A 78 3.42 -11.01 13.58
C ARG A 78 3.85 -10.72 12.14
N LYS A 79 4.85 -9.85 11.95
CA LYS A 79 5.35 -9.50 10.62
C LYS A 79 5.85 -10.73 9.87
N ALA A 80 6.63 -11.59 10.53
CA ALA A 80 7.14 -12.82 9.92
C ALA A 80 6.02 -13.81 9.57
N ALA A 81 4.99 -13.94 10.42
CA ALA A 81 3.83 -14.79 10.16
C ALA A 81 2.99 -14.26 8.99
N MET A 82 2.80 -12.95 8.90
CA MET A 82 2.07 -12.30 7.83
C MET A 82 2.82 -12.39 6.48
N MET A 83 4.15 -12.17 6.49
CA MET A 83 4.98 -12.33 5.29
C MET A 83 5.00 -13.77 4.78
N ARG A 84 5.06 -14.77 5.67
CA ARG A 84 4.94 -16.18 5.26
C ARG A 84 3.61 -16.45 4.56
N LYS A 85 2.51 -15.92 5.11
CA LYS A 85 1.20 -16.10 4.51
C LYS A 85 1.08 -15.44 3.15
N LEU A 86 1.61 -14.22 3.00
CA LEU A 86 1.70 -13.54 1.70
C LEU A 86 2.56 -14.32 0.71
N GLN A 87 3.70 -14.85 1.15
CA GLN A 87 4.55 -15.72 0.31
C GLN A 87 3.82 -16.98 -0.12
N ASP A 88 3.05 -17.62 0.78
CA ASP A 88 2.26 -18.81 0.45
C ASP A 88 1.17 -18.48 -0.59
N ILE A 89 0.50 -17.33 -0.46
CA ILE A 89 -0.49 -16.85 -1.43
C ILE A 89 0.17 -16.57 -2.79
N VAL A 90 1.30 -15.86 -2.81
CA VAL A 90 2.05 -15.54 -4.03
C VAL A 90 2.61 -16.79 -4.70
N LEU A 91 3.13 -17.75 -3.93
CA LEU A 91 3.65 -19.02 -4.45
C LEU A 91 2.53 -19.90 -5.05
N HIS A 92 1.37 -19.94 -4.40
CA HIS A 92 0.19 -20.64 -4.94
C HIS A 92 -0.37 -19.99 -6.20
N ASN A 93 -0.26 -18.66 -6.32
CA ASN A 93 -0.70 -17.93 -7.51
C ASN A 93 0.34 -17.93 -8.65
N LYS A 94 1.62 -18.24 -8.38
CA LYS A 94 2.64 -18.41 -9.43
C LYS A 94 2.39 -19.60 -10.34
N ASP A 95 1.67 -20.59 -9.86
CA ASP A 95 1.33 -21.81 -10.60
C ASP A 95 -0.06 -21.71 -11.26
N LEU A 96 -0.72 -20.55 -11.23
CA LEU A 96 -1.93 -20.31 -12.00
C LEU A 96 -1.55 -20.15 -13.47
N PRO A 97 -1.90 -21.11 -14.34
CA PRO A 97 -1.65 -20.95 -15.77
C PRO A 97 -2.46 -19.75 -16.27
N PHE A 98 -1.80 -18.87 -17.01
CA PHE A 98 -2.47 -17.81 -17.74
C PHE A 98 -3.56 -18.42 -18.63
N TYR A 99 -4.82 -18.02 -18.42
CA TYR A 99 -5.95 -18.55 -19.15
C TYR A 99 -5.80 -18.29 -20.66
N LYS A 100 -5.68 -19.36 -21.45
CA LYS A 100 -6.06 -19.30 -22.85
C LYS A 100 -7.56 -19.51 -22.91
N ILE A 101 -8.30 -18.45 -23.21
CA ILE A 101 -9.69 -18.58 -23.64
C ILE A 101 -9.63 -19.18 -25.04
N GLU A 102 -9.98 -20.47 -25.18
CA GLU A 102 -10.13 -21.10 -26.49
C GLU A 102 -11.37 -20.47 -27.15
N GLY A 103 -11.19 -19.69 -28.23
CA GLY A 103 -12.28 -19.32 -29.13
C GLY A 103 -12.44 -17.86 -29.52
N GLU A 104 -11.73 -16.89 -28.95
CA GLU A 104 -11.76 -15.51 -29.42
C GLU A 104 -10.37 -15.00 -29.76
N PRO A 105 -10.21 -14.08 -30.77
CA PRO A 105 -8.94 -13.41 -31.03
C PRO A 105 -8.56 -12.64 -29.77
N SER A 106 -7.54 -13.12 -29.06
CA SER A 106 -7.08 -12.53 -27.84
C SER A 106 -6.61 -11.11 -28.09
N GLU A 107 -7.36 -10.12 -27.64
CA GLU A 107 -6.75 -8.87 -27.25
C GLU A 107 -5.62 -9.20 -26.27
N PRO A 108 -4.46 -8.55 -26.38
CA PRO A 108 -3.37 -8.81 -25.46
C PRO A 108 -3.91 -8.64 -24.03
N ILE A 109 -3.80 -9.68 -23.21
CA ILE A 109 -4.16 -9.59 -21.79
C ILE A 109 -3.16 -8.60 -21.18
N ILE A 110 -3.59 -7.38 -20.99
CA ILE A 110 -2.80 -6.36 -20.29
C ILE A 110 -2.71 -6.83 -18.84
N PRO A 111 -1.50 -7.04 -18.29
CA PRO A 111 -1.35 -7.38 -16.89
C PRO A 111 -2.10 -6.38 -16.02
N ALA A 112 -2.78 -6.81 -14.97
CA ALA A 112 -3.52 -5.93 -14.07
C ALA A 112 -2.65 -4.77 -13.54
N THR A 113 -1.35 -5.01 -13.35
CA THR A 113 -0.37 -4.00 -12.97
C THR A 113 -0.15 -2.92 -14.03
N ASP A 114 -0.25 -3.24 -15.32
CA ASP A 114 -0.10 -2.26 -16.41
C ASP A 114 -1.34 -1.37 -16.51
N ILE A 115 -2.52 -1.94 -16.24
CA ILE A 115 -3.78 -1.19 -16.15
C ILE A 115 -3.68 -0.21 -14.97
N ILE A 116 -3.23 -0.66 -13.81
CA ILE A 116 -3.05 0.19 -12.61
C ILE A 116 -2.09 1.35 -12.92
N GLU A 117 -0.93 1.09 -13.55
CA GLU A 117 0.03 2.15 -13.87
C GLU A 117 -0.58 3.23 -14.79
N GLU A 118 -1.27 2.82 -15.87
CA GLU A 118 -1.89 3.75 -16.81
C GLU A 118 -3.04 4.55 -16.15
N GLU A 119 -3.87 3.89 -15.34
CA GLU A 119 -4.99 4.52 -14.65
C GLU A 119 -4.54 5.52 -13.57
N PHE A 120 -3.40 5.28 -12.92
CA PHE A 120 -2.86 6.16 -11.88
C PHE A 120 -1.98 7.29 -12.40
N LYS A 121 -1.56 7.25 -13.66
CA LYS A 121 -0.63 8.21 -14.25
C LYS A 121 -1.07 9.66 -14.07
N ASP A 122 -2.35 9.95 -14.29
CA ASP A 122 -2.89 11.29 -14.15
C ASP A 122 -3.16 11.69 -12.70
N SER A 123 -3.50 10.71 -11.86
CA SER A 123 -3.83 10.94 -10.44
C SER A 123 -2.61 11.18 -9.55
N ILE A 124 -1.43 10.67 -9.94
CA ILE A 124 -0.19 10.79 -9.13
C ILE A 124 0.17 12.25 -8.86
N ALA A 125 0.07 13.09 -9.90
CA ALA A 125 0.42 14.50 -9.77
C ALA A 125 -0.52 15.23 -8.80
N GLU A 126 -1.82 14.93 -8.84
CA GLU A 126 -2.83 15.55 -7.97
C GLU A 126 -2.71 15.07 -6.52
N ILE A 127 -2.43 13.77 -6.31
CA ILE A 127 -2.14 13.23 -4.98
C ILE A 127 -0.90 13.93 -4.40
N ALA A 128 0.16 14.07 -5.20
CA ALA A 128 1.38 14.74 -4.78
C ALA A 128 1.17 16.24 -4.51
N GLN A 129 0.38 16.94 -5.33
CA GLN A 129 0.01 18.34 -5.12
C GLN A 129 -0.76 18.55 -3.82
N SER A 130 -1.48 17.54 -3.33
CA SER A 130 -2.13 17.54 -2.01
C SER A 130 -1.17 17.20 -0.88
N GLY A 131 0.13 17.05 -1.15
CA GLY A 131 1.17 16.76 -0.15
C GLY A 131 1.31 15.29 0.21
N TRP A 132 0.73 14.35 -0.56
CA TRP A 132 0.74 12.93 -0.24
C TRP A 132 1.56 12.09 -1.22
N THR A 133 2.10 10.98 -0.70
CA THR A 133 2.71 9.93 -1.53
C THR A 133 1.85 8.66 -1.46
N ILE A 134 1.95 7.80 -2.46
CA ILE A 134 1.26 6.51 -2.48
C ILE A 134 2.04 5.53 -1.60
N PRO A 135 1.49 5.07 -0.46
CA PRO A 135 2.18 4.13 0.41
C PRO A 135 2.21 2.72 -0.19
N LEU A 136 3.36 2.04 -0.11
CA LEU A 136 3.50 0.67 -0.63
C LEU A 136 2.59 -0.34 0.10
N THR A 137 2.09 0.02 1.28
CA THR A 137 1.20 -0.80 2.11
C THR A 137 -0.27 -0.66 1.76
N ILE A 138 -0.62 0.22 0.82
CA ILE A 138 -2.00 0.40 0.35
C ILE A 138 -2.44 -0.86 -0.41
N ASP A 139 -3.64 -1.36 -0.12
CA ASP A 139 -4.25 -2.43 -0.91
C ASP A 139 -4.93 -1.87 -2.18
N ILE A 140 -5.29 -2.77 -3.10
CA ILE A 140 -5.85 -2.38 -4.40
C ILE A 140 -7.19 -1.65 -4.24
N GLU A 141 -8.03 -2.07 -3.30
CA GLU A 141 -9.35 -1.46 -3.07
C GLU A 141 -9.19 -0.01 -2.57
N ARG A 142 -8.30 0.21 -1.61
CA ARG A 142 -7.96 1.54 -1.11
C ARG A 142 -7.24 2.40 -2.14
N LEU A 143 -6.45 1.77 -3.00
CA LEU A 143 -5.79 2.47 -4.11
C LEU A 143 -6.83 3.00 -5.10
N ASP A 144 -7.87 2.23 -5.44
CA ASP A 144 -8.97 2.67 -6.28
C ASP A 144 -9.80 3.79 -5.63
N GLU A 145 -10.04 3.72 -4.32
CA GLU A 145 -10.68 4.81 -3.57
C GLU A 145 -9.85 6.11 -3.65
N LEU A 146 -8.53 6.02 -3.44
CA LEU A 146 -7.62 7.16 -3.54
C LEU A 146 -7.65 7.76 -4.95
N ARG A 147 -7.68 6.95 -6.00
CA ARG A 147 -7.82 7.40 -7.38
C ARG A 147 -9.13 8.16 -7.59
N ALA A 148 -10.24 7.64 -7.06
CA ALA A 148 -11.53 8.31 -7.17
C ALA A 148 -11.56 9.68 -6.47
N CYS A 149 -10.77 9.87 -5.43
CA CYS A 149 -10.63 11.15 -4.71
C CYS A 149 -9.64 12.13 -5.38
N SER A 150 -8.82 11.69 -6.35
CA SER A 150 -7.65 12.44 -6.81
C SER A 150 -7.97 13.80 -7.46
N SER A 151 -9.18 14.00 -7.95
CA SER A 151 -9.62 15.29 -8.53
C SER A 151 -9.96 16.37 -7.49
N ASN A 152 -9.91 16.06 -6.19
CA ASN A 152 -10.27 16.98 -5.11
C ASN A 152 -9.31 16.85 -3.92
N HIS A 153 -8.51 17.88 -3.66
CA HIS A 153 -7.54 17.90 -2.55
C HIS A 153 -8.19 17.63 -1.18
N THR A 154 -9.39 18.17 -0.93
CA THR A 154 -10.11 17.95 0.32
C THR A 154 -10.49 16.48 0.50
N ASP A 155 -10.85 15.79 -0.56
CA ASP A 155 -11.22 14.37 -0.53
C ASP A 155 -9.98 13.49 -0.33
N ILE A 156 -8.82 13.88 -0.90
CA ILE A 156 -7.52 13.21 -0.65
C ILE A 156 -7.13 13.33 0.82
N ASP A 157 -7.24 14.52 1.41
CA ASP A 157 -6.96 14.74 2.83
C ASP A 157 -7.90 13.93 3.74
N ALA A 158 -9.19 13.88 3.40
CA ALA A 158 -10.17 13.08 4.11
C ALA A 158 -9.86 11.58 4.01
N PHE A 159 -9.46 11.10 2.83
CA PHE A 159 -9.02 9.72 2.62
C PHE A 159 -7.86 9.37 3.56
N PHE A 160 -6.77 10.13 3.53
CA PHE A 160 -5.61 9.84 4.36
C PHE A 160 -5.85 10.06 5.85
N SER A 161 -6.74 10.98 6.23
CA SER A 161 -7.16 11.16 7.63
C SER A 161 -7.90 9.94 8.17
N THR A 162 -8.63 9.20 7.32
CA THR A 162 -9.27 7.94 7.69
C THR A 162 -8.34 6.74 7.56
N PHE A 163 -7.35 6.81 6.67
CA PHE A 163 -6.35 5.78 6.43
C PHE A 163 -5.35 5.68 7.60
N TYR A 164 -5.03 6.79 8.27
CA TYR A 164 -4.08 6.86 9.37
C TYR A 164 -4.75 7.16 10.71
N SER A 165 -5.19 6.11 11.41
CA SER A 165 -5.55 6.20 12.84
C SER A 165 -4.32 6.43 13.73
N ASP A 166 -4.53 6.79 14.99
CA ASP A 166 -3.42 6.98 15.93
C ASP A 166 -2.61 5.68 16.16
N ASP A 167 -3.26 4.51 16.13
CA ASP A 167 -2.58 3.21 16.24
C ASP A 167 -1.74 2.90 14.98
N GLU A 168 -2.24 3.25 13.79
CA GLU A 168 -1.50 3.10 12.54
C GLU A 168 -0.30 4.03 12.48
N LEU A 169 -0.40 5.25 13.01
CA LEU A 169 0.74 6.17 13.12
C LEU A 169 1.84 5.62 14.04
N ASP A 170 1.47 4.93 15.12
CA ASP A 170 2.44 4.25 16.00
C ASP A 170 3.13 3.07 15.28
N ASP A 171 2.41 2.32 14.45
CA ASP A 171 3.00 1.26 13.62
C ASP A 171 3.91 1.83 12.51
N LEU A 172 3.56 2.96 11.93
CA LEU A 172 4.43 3.69 10.98
C LEU A 172 5.70 4.19 11.68
N TYR A 173 5.59 4.70 12.91
CA TYR A 173 6.75 5.10 13.69
C TYR A 173 7.73 3.95 13.83
N ASP A 174 7.29 2.76 14.25
CA ASP A 174 8.15 1.59 14.38
C ASP A 174 8.81 1.22 13.04
N THR A 175 8.06 1.31 11.93
CA THR A 175 8.56 1.00 10.58
C THR A 175 9.66 1.97 10.16
N ILE A 176 9.41 3.27 10.29
CA ILE A 176 10.37 4.32 9.93
C ILE A 176 11.60 4.25 10.85
N TYR A 177 11.40 4.16 12.16
CA TYR A 177 12.48 4.08 13.14
C TYR A 177 13.44 2.92 12.85
N ASN A 178 12.90 1.76 12.48
CA ASN A 178 13.73 0.58 12.16
C ASN A 178 14.43 0.68 10.80
N SER A 179 13.95 1.50 9.88
CA SER A 179 14.56 1.70 8.56
C SER A 179 15.73 2.69 8.56
N ILE A 180 15.81 3.56 9.59
CA ILE A 180 16.88 4.57 9.69
C ILE A 180 18.15 3.95 10.25
N ASP A 181 19.23 3.91 9.45
CA ASP A 181 20.52 3.36 9.84
C ASP A 181 21.38 4.42 10.59
N ASN A 182 21.24 5.70 10.23
CA ASN A 182 22.00 6.77 10.85
C ASN A 182 21.48 7.06 12.27
N LEU A 183 22.30 6.81 13.28
CA LEU A 183 21.94 6.97 14.68
C LEU A 183 21.50 8.39 15.04
N GLY A 184 22.10 9.40 14.44
CA GLY A 184 21.73 10.80 14.67
C GLY A 184 20.36 11.13 14.10
N GLN A 185 20.04 10.65 12.90
CA GLN A 185 18.71 10.80 12.32
C GLN A 185 17.66 9.99 13.08
N LYS A 186 18.01 8.77 13.47
CA LYS A 186 17.14 7.91 14.29
C LYS A 186 16.74 8.59 15.59
N LYS A 187 17.69 9.21 16.28
CA LYS A 187 17.42 9.94 17.50
C LYS A 187 16.57 11.18 17.26
N ARG A 188 16.83 11.94 16.20
CA ARG A 188 15.99 13.08 15.82
C ARG A 188 14.57 12.69 15.49
N PHE A 189 14.38 11.56 14.80
CA PHE A 189 13.05 11.04 14.47
C PHE A 189 12.28 10.64 15.74
N GLU A 190 12.94 9.95 16.69
CA GLU A 190 12.36 9.61 17.99
C GLU A 190 11.89 10.86 18.74
N GLU A 191 12.77 11.86 18.86
CA GLU A 191 12.44 13.13 19.54
C GLU A 191 11.32 13.88 18.82
N CYS A 192 11.36 13.91 17.49
CA CYS A 192 10.31 14.52 16.67
C CYS A 192 8.96 13.84 16.87
N TYR A 193 8.93 12.52 16.98
CA TYR A 193 7.68 11.79 17.20
C TYR A 193 7.10 12.03 18.60
N ILE A 194 7.96 12.18 19.62
CA ILE A 194 7.52 12.56 20.96
C ILE A 194 6.83 13.94 20.95
N ILE A 195 7.42 14.93 20.29
CA ILE A 195 6.81 16.26 20.22
C ILE A 195 5.58 16.30 19.31
N PHE A 196 5.51 15.45 18.29
CA PHE A 196 4.31 15.23 17.49
C PHE A 196 3.14 14.74 18.34
N LYS A 197 3.36 13.74 19.19
CA LYS A 197 2.33 13.20 20.11
C LYS A 197 1.89 14.24 21.16
N GLN A 198 2.69 15.27 21.39
CA GLN A 198 2.36 16.42 22.26
C GLN A 198 1.65 17.56 21.53
N GLY A 199 1.40 17.44 20.23
CA GLY A 199 0.72 18.46 19.42
C GLY A 199 1.61 19.63 18.99
N LEU A 200 2.94 19.52 19.08
CA LEU A 200 3.90 20.58 18.73
C LEU A 200 4.31 20.48 17.25
N TYR A 201 3.32 20.54 16.36
CA TYR A 201 3.45 20.22 14.95
C TYR A 201 4.42 21.12 14.18
N SER A 202 4.39 22.43 14.40
CA SER A 202 5.29 23.38 13.74
C SER A 202 6.76 23.05 13.97
N SER A 203 7.10 22.54 15.17
CA SER A 203 8.47 22.09 15.48
C SER A 203 8.83 20.78 14.80
N CYS A 204 7.85 19.92 14.51
CA CYS A 204 8.04 18.66 13.81
C CYS A 204 8.36 18.85 12.33
N LEU A 205 7.68 19.78 11.65
CA LEU A 205 7.75 19.95 10.19
C LEU A 205 9.18 20.10 9.69
N THR A 206 9.95 21.02 10.24
CA THR A 206 11.34 21.25 9.82
C THR A 206 12.21 20.01 10.03
N THR A 207 12.01 19.33 11.18
CA THR A 207 12.78 18.14 11.52
C THR A 207 12.43 16.96 10.59
N LEU A 208 11.14 16.69 10.36
CA LEU A 208 10.67 15.64 9.45
C LEU A 208 11.15 15.89 8.02
N THR A 209 11.11 17.15 7.55
CA THR A 209 11.61 17.52 6.22
C THR A 209 13.10 17.21 6.05
N THR A 210 13.92 17.51 7.07
CA THR A 210 15.38 17.22 7.02
C THR A 210 15.66 15.70 7.11
N ILE A 211 14.85 14.95 7.86
CA ILE A 211 14.97 13.49 7.93
C ILE A 211 14.58 12.87 6.59
N LEU A 212 13.51 13.35 5.94
CA LEU A 212 13.08 12.89 4.62
C LEU A 212 14.17 13.11 3.56
N GLU A 213 14.77 14.31 3.54
CA GLU A 213 15.89 14.63 2.64
C GLU A 213 17.05 13.64 2.84
N GLY A 214 17.43 13.40 4.09
CA GLY A 214 18.46 12.44 4.44
C GLY A 214 18.10 10.98 4.10
N ALA A 215 16.83 10.59 4.29
CA ALA A 215 16.35 9.26 3.94
C ALA A 215 16.39 9.01 2.44
N ILE A 216 15.93 9.96 1.60
CA ILE A 216 16.00 9.83 0.13
C ILE A 216 17.46 9.73 -0.32
N SER A 217 18.37 10.51 0.26
CA SER A 217 19.78 10.48 -0.13
C SER A 217 20.47 9.12 0.09
N THR A 218 19.93 8.27 0.97
CA THR A 218 20.46 6.89 1.18
C THR A 218 20.20 5.95 0.00
N PHE A 219 19.31 6.31 -0.90
CA PHE A 219 19.04 5.55 -2.14
C PHE A 219 19.92 5.99 -3.32
N GLY A 220 20.70 7.06 -3.19
CA GLY A 220 21.64 7.48 -4.22
C GLY A 220 22.93 6.69 -4.18
N ASP A 221 23.57 6.49 -5.35
CA ASP A 221 24.85 5.82 -5.48
C ASP A 221 26.00 6.59 -4.77
N ASP A 222 25.88 7.92 -4.72
CA ASP A 222 26.80 8.80 -4.00
C ASP A 222 26.05 9.47 -2.84
N PRO A 223 26.43 9.19 -1.58
CA PRO A 223 25.82 9.84 -0.41
C PRO A 223 25.96 11.37 -0.40
N LYS A 224 26.78 11.93 -1.27
CA LYS A 224 26.94 13.37 -1.48
C LYS A 224 26.02 13.92 -2.56
N ASP A 225 25.27 13.06 -3.26
CA ASP A 225 24.32 13.52 -4.27
C ASP A 225 23.11 14.13 -3.58
N VAL A 226 23.02 15.45 -3.65
CA VAL A 226 21.93 16.25 -3.08
C VAL A 226 20.73 16.41 -4.05
N ARG A 227 20.76 15.71 -5.17
CA ARG A 227 19.71 15.82 -6.21
C ARG A 227 18.54 14.88 -5.93
N ILE A 228 17.85 15.15 -4.86
CA ILE A 228 16.75 14.33 -4.31
C ILE A 228 15.74 13.89 -5.38
N MET A 229 15.27 14.82 -6.21
CA MET A 229 14.31 14.52 -7.28
C MET A 229 14.87 13.54 -8.32
N ARG A 230 16.18 13.65 -8.63
CA ARG A 230 16.83 12.73 -9.57
C ARG A 230 16.86 11.30 -9.02
N ILE A 231 17.12 11.14 -7.73
CA ILE A 231 17.12 9.83 -7.07
C ILE A 231 15.72 9.20 -7.19
N CYS A 232 14.67 9.94 -6.84
CA CYS A 232 13.30 9.43 -6.93
C CYS A 232 12.91 9.04 -8.36
N ASN A 233 13.22 9.89 -9.35
CA ASN A 233 12.91 9.59 -10.75
C ASN A 233 13.69 8.37 -11.28
N PHE A 234 14.96 8.26 -10.91
CA PHE A 234 15.80 7.12 -11.29
C PHE A 234 15.20 5.79 -10.82
N HIS A 235 14.81 5.72 -9.54
CA HIS A 235 14.20 4.50 -9.00
C HIS A 235 12.79 4.25 -9.56
N ALA A 236 12.03 5.28 -9.88
CA ALA A 236 10.73 5.10 -10.55
C ALA A 236 10.89 4.42 -11.91
N GLU A 237 11.89 4.85 -12.71
CA GLU A 237 12.18 4.27 -14.01
C GLU A 237 12.80 2.86 -13.88
N GLU A 238 13.71 2.66 -12.93
CA GLU A 238 14.34 1.37 -12.67
C GLU A 238 13.31 0.31 -12.29
N GLU A 239 12.44 0.61 -11.33
CA GLU A 239 11.39 -0.32 -10.89
C GLU A 239 10.37 -0.60 -12.01
N ARG A 240 10.06 0.41 -12.85
CA ARG A 240 9.24 0.22 -14.05
C ARG A 240 9.88 -0.76 -15.01
N ASN A 241 11.16 -0.59 -15.31
CA ASN A 241 11.91 -1.44 -16.22
C ASN A 241 12.06 -2.88 -15.69
N ASN A 242 12.11 -3.03 -14.37
CA ASN A 242 12.14 -4.33 -13.68
C ASN A 242 10.77 -5.00 -13.56
N GLY A 243 9.69 -4.35 -14.05
CA GLY A 243 8.32 -4.86 -13.97
C GLY A 243 7.65 -4.69 -12.60
N ASN A 244 8.26 -3.97 -11.67
CA ASN A 244 7.75 -3.72 -10.32
C ASN A 244 6.81 -2.48 -10.30
N LYS A 245 5.68 -2.58 -10.99
CA LYS A 245 4.78 -1.45 -11.28
C LYS A 245 4.32 -0.69 -10.03
N ILE A 246 3.96 -1.39 -8.96
CA ILE A 246 3.50 -0.73 -7.71
C ILE A 246 4.65 0.05 -7.05
N LYS A 247 5.87 -0.51 -7.00
CA LYS A 247 7.04 0.24 -6.51
C LYS A 247 7.34 1.44 -7.38
N SER A 248 7.22 1.29 -8.71
CA SER A 248 7.36 2.41 -9.65
C SER A 248 6.35 3.53 -9.35
N LEU A 249 5.08 3.21 -9.10
CA LEU A 249 4.07 4.20 -8.71
C LEU A 249 4.43 4.90 -7.40
N CYS A 250 4.87 4.16 -6.39
CA CYS A 250 5.31 4.75 -5.11
C CYS A 250 6.47 5.73 -5.33
N TRP A 251 7.50 5.34 -6.09
CA TRP A 251 8.62 6.21 -6.42
C TRP A 251 8.21 7.42 -7.27
N GLN A 252 7.27 7.24 -8.20
CA GLN A 252 6.76 8.34 -9.01
C GLN A 252 5.98 9.35 -8.16
N SER A 253 5.16 8.89 -7.21
CA SER A 253 4.48 9.78 -6.27
C SER A 253 5.49 10.52 -5.37
N MET A 254 6.56 9.85 -4.91
CA MET A 254 7.68 10.49 -4.22
C MET A 254 8.37 11.55 -5.07
N TYR A 255 8.59 11.29 -6.36
CA TYR A 255 9.20 12.25 -7.29
C TYR A 255 8.34 13.51 -7.43
N GLU A 256 7.04 13.36 -7.68
CA GLU A 256 6.13 14.50 -7.82
C GLU A 256 6.01 15.29 -6.50
N TYR A 257 5.90 14.59 -5.36
CA TYR A 257 5.87 15.23 -4.05
C TYR A 257 7.18 16.02 -3.75
N THR A 258 8.34 15.42 -4.03
CA THR A 258 9.62 16.09 -3.80
C THR A 258 9.83 17.30 -4.71
N LYS A 259 9.25 17.33 -5.90
CA LYS A 259 9.26 18.53 -6.78
C LYS A 259 8.63 19.72 -6.09
N LEU A 260 7.55 19.52 -5.36
CA LEU A 260 6.85 20.59 -4.63
C LEU A 260 7.59 20.95 -3.33
N LEU A 261 7.89 19.95 -2.52
CA LEU A 261 8.52 20.18 -1.21
C LEU A 261 9.90 20.83 -1.33
N PHE A 262 10.70 20.47 -2.35
CA PHE A 262 12.04 20.98 -2.60
C PHE A 262 12.12 22.01 -3.73
N GLU A 263 10.98 22.54 -4.17
CA GLU A 263 10.96 23.62 -5.15
C GLU A 263 11.80 24.81 -4.66
N LYS A 264 12.66 25.29 -5.56
CA LYS A 264 13.50 26.44 -5.24
C LYS A 264 12.67 27.70 -5.10
N SER A 265 12.60 28.23 -3.93
CA SER A 265 11.83 29.42 -3.61
C SER A 265 12.63 30.69 -3.79
N ASP A 266 11.97 31.73 -4.32
CA ASP A 266 12.42 33.11 -4.34
C ASP A 266 11.74 33.85 -3.19
N PHE A 267 12.48 34.15 -2.13
CA PHE A 267 11.96 34.83 -0.94
C PHE A 267 11.49 36.27 -1.19
N SER A 268 11.66 36.81 -2.40
CA SER A 268 11.04 38.07 -2.80
C SER A 268 9.60 37.92 -3.26
N LYS A 269 9.14 36.69 -3.45
CA LYS A 269 7.76 36.33 -3.83
C LYS A 269 6.94 35.90 -2.62
N ALA A 270 5.65 35.70 -2.85
CA ALA A 270 4.79 35.12 -1.82
C ALA A 270 5.25 33.70 -1.45
N GLU A 271 5.06 33.35 -0.20
CA GLU A 271 5.27 31.98 0.29
C GLU A 271 4.27 31.03 -0.41
N PRO A 272 4.70 29.84 -0.84
CA PRO A 272 3.77 28.82 -1.35
C PRO A 272 2.73 28.45 -0.29
N ASP A 273 1.54 28.06 -0.73
CA ASP A 273 0.47 27.61 0.17
C ASP A 273 0.80 26.27 0.82
N GLU A 274 1.57 25.42 0.12
CA GLU A 274 2.02 24.12 0.62
C GLU A 274 3.40 24.22 1.30
N ALA A 275 3.66 23.26 2.22
CA ALA A 275 4.93 23.21 2.92
C ALA A 275 6.12 23.16 1.95
N ASN A 276 7.03 24.10 2.09
CA ASN A 276 8.22 24.22 1.25
C ASN A 276 9.50 24.16 2.09
N ARG A 277 10.43 23.27 1.73
CA ARG A 277 11.68 23.05 2.48
C ARG A 277 12.51 24.32 2.61
N HIS A 278 12.59 25.16 1.57
CA HIS A 278 13.39 26.39 1.62
C HIS A 278 12.85 27.36 2.66
N TRP A 279 11.54 27.57 2.71
CA TRP A 279 10.90 28.44 3.69
C TRP A 279 11.04 27.90 5.12
N LEU A 280 10.82 26.60 5.29
CA LEU A 280 10.93 25.91 6.60
C LEU A 280 12.35 25.96 7.17
N VAL A 281 13.35 25.49 6.40
CA VAL A 281 14.74 25.36 6.89
C VAL A 281 15.42 26.70 7.10
N HIS A 282 15.06 27.72 6.32
CA HIS A 282 15.59 29.08 6.48
C HIS A 282 14.81 29.91 7.54
N GLY A 283 13.80 29.32 8.18
CA GLY A 283 13.01 30.00 9.21
C GLY A 283 12.25 31.22 8.67
N ARG A 284 11.85 31.17 7.41
CA ARG A 284 11.12 32.27 6.76
C ARG A 284 9.64 31.99 6.55
N THR A 285 9.20 30.78 6.89
CA THR A 285 7.79 30.42 6.82
C THR A 285 6.97 31.24 7.82
N SER A 286 5.82 31.73 7.34
CA SER A 286 4.77 32.34 8.17
C SER A 286 3.66 31.30 8.51
N GLN A 287 3.70 30.12 7.91
CA GLN A 287 2.72 29.07 8.10
C GLN A 287 2.91 28.40 9.46
N ILE A 288 1.80 28.11 10.10
CA ILE A 288 1.76 27.33 11.34
C ILE A 288 1.39 25.91 10.92
N GLY A 289 2.37 25.00 10.94
CA GLY A 289 2.14 23.62 10.60
C GLY A 289 1.13 22.94 11.52
N ASP A 290 0.30 22.09 10.98
CA ASP A 290 -0.72 21.33 11.68
C ASP A 290 -0.41 19.83 11.76
N LYS A 291 -1.34 19.04 12.34
CA LYS A 291 -1.21 17.58 12.45
C LYS A 291 -1.11 16.94 11.08
N LEU A 292 -1.90 17.40 10.11
CA LEU A 292 -1.99 16.82 8.78
C LEU A 292 -0.69 17.00 8.00
N ASP A 293 -0.07 18.18 8.10
CA ASP A 293 1.23 18.45 7.47
C ASP A 293 2.31 17.48 7.97
N CYS A 294 2.31 17.21 9.29
CA CYS A 294 3.23 16.21 9.85
C CYS A 294 2.93 14.79 9.35
N ILE A 295 1.65 14.41 9.24
CA ILE A 295 1.25 13.09 8.74
C ILE A 295 1.66 12.93 7.29
N ARG A 296 1.56 13.95 6.44
CA ARG A 296 2.06 13.93 5.05
C ARG A 296 3.54 13.55 4.98
N LEU A 297 4.37 14.16 5.81
CA LEU A 297 5.82 13.83 5.89
C LEU A 297 6.08 12.45 6.48
N ILE A 298 5.31 12.03 7.49
CA ILE A 298 5.39 10.68 8.06
C ILE A 298 4.99 9.63 7.00
N ASN A 299 3.95 9.89 6.22
CA ASN A 299 3.55 9.04 5.09
C ASN A 299 4.68 8.91 4.05
N ALA A 300 5.32 10.01 3.68
CA ALA A 300 6.44 9.98 2.74
C ALA A 300 7.63 9.17 3.30
N LEU A 301 7.96 9.34 4.58
CA LEU A 301 8.99 8.55 5.25
C LEU A 301 8.64 7.06 5.32
N ALA A 302 7.38 6.73 5.60
CA ALA A 302 6.89 5.35 5.63
C ALA A 302 6.93 4.71 4.24
N THR A 303 6.56 5.46 3.19
CA THR A 303 6.69 5.02 1.80
C THR A 303 8.13 4.64 1.49
N LEU A 304 9.11 5.51 1.78
CA LEU A 304 10.53 5.21 1.59
C LEU A 304 11.01 4.02 2.41
N SER A 305 10.58 3.92 3.67
CA SER A 305 10.98 2.83 4.56
C SER A 305 10.54 1.45 4.05
N ASN A 306 9.45 1.39 3.32
CA ASN A 306 8.94 0.16 2.70
C ASN A 306 9.53 -0.10 1.31
N LEU A 307 10.13 0.89 0.65
CA LEU A 307 10.82 0.76 -0.63
C LEU A 307 12.28 0.27 -0.46
N LYS A 308 12.83 0.36 0.72
CA LYS A 308 14.16 -0.12 1.10
C LYS A 308 14.18 -1.66 1.19
#